data_cc3352f415244896417cebd1d5784742
#
_entry.id   cc3352f415244896417cebd1d5784742
#
_cell.length_a   1.000
_cell.length_b   1.000
_cell.length_c   1.000
_cell.angle_alpha   90.00
_cell.angle_beta   90.00
_cell.angle_gamma   90.00
#
_symmetry.space_group_name_H-M   'P 1'
#
loop_
_entity.id
_entity.type
_entity.pdbx_description
1 polymer ?
#
loop_
_entity_poly.entity_id
_entity_poly.type
_entity_poly.pdbx_seq_one_letter_code
_entity_poly.pdbx_strand_id
1 'polypeptide(L)'
;QQHQPDFLFHLAAQPLVLASYESPVDTIETNLVGTVNILESLRMLEKDVVSIMITSDKVYDNVGWVWGYRETDKLGGKDPYSASKGMAELAIHSYVKSFFSFENTNVKVGITRAGNVIGGGDWAVDRIVPDCMKSWSQNKIVEIRNPNATRPWQHVLDPLYGYLVLGEKLTKSPELHGEAYNFGPEAHNNYSVRDLIEY
;
A
#
# COMPACT_ATOMS: atom_id res chain seq x y z
N GLN A 1 -10.95 -6.65 20.94
CA GLN A 1 -10.81 -7.57 22.09
C GLN A 1 -11.63 -8.87 21.93
N GLN A 2 -12.79 -8.82 21.24
CA GLN A 2 -13.66 -9.99 21.07
C GLN A 2 -13.03 -11.08 20.19
N HIS A 3 -12.14 -10.69 19.24
CA HIS A 3 -11.40 -11.58 18.38
C HIS A 3 -9.90 -11.42 18.66
N GLN A 4 -9.20 -12.53 18.83
CA GLN A 4 -7.74 -12.56 18.98
C GLN A 4 -7.14 -13.34 17.79
N PRO A 5 -6.91 -12.67 16.64
CA PRO A 5 -6.39 -13.31 15.43
C PRO A 5 -4.91 -13.67 15.60
N ASP A 6 -4.44 -14.71 14.90
CA ASP A 6 -3.02 -15.01 14.77
C ASP A 6 -2.35 -14.11 13.73
N PHE A 7 -3.12 -13.72 12.69
CA PHE A 7 -2.68 -12.82 11.63
C PHE A 7 -3.70 -11.71 11.39
N LEU A 8 -3.21 -10.49 11.20
CA LEU A 8 -3.99 -9.34 10.81
C LEU A 8 -3.41 -8.73 9.52
N PHE A 9 -4.24 -8.60 8.49
CA PHE A 9 -3.88 -7.90 7.25
C PHE A 9 -4.70 -6.61 7.16
N HIS A 10 -4.06 -5.47 7.33
CA HIS A 10 -4.72 -4.16 7.29
C HIS A 10 -4.70 -3.58 5.88
N LEU A 11 -5.72 -3.94 5.08
CA LEU A 11 -5.91 -3.44 3.71
C LEU A 11 -6.91 -2.28 3.62
N ALA A 12 -7.64 -1.99 4.71
CA ALA A 12 -8.66 -0.95 4.69
C ALA A 12 -8.04 0.44 4.49
N ALA A 13 -8.50 1.14 3.45
CA ALA A 13 -8.04 2.48 3.12
C ALA A 13 -9.02 3.17 2.16
N GLN A 14 -8.97 4.51 2.09
CA GLN A 14 -9.45 5.27 0.96
C GLN A 14 -8.32 5.28 -0.11
N PRO A 15 -8.47 4.59 -1.27
CA PRO A 15 -7.34 4.33 -2.18
C PRO A 15 -7.28 5.26 -3.40
N LEU A 16 -8.23 6.21 -3.55
CA LEU A 16 -8.40 7.02 -4.76
C LEU A 16 -7.76 8.40 -4.59
N VAL A 17 -6.81 8.73 -5.48
CA VAL A 17 -6.11 10.02 -5.44
C VAL A 17 -7.09 11.18 -5.68
N LEU A 18 -7.99 11.09 -6.69
CA LEU A 18 -8.92 12.18 -6.96
C LEU A 18 -9.92 12.40 -5.81
N ALA A 19 -10.46 11.34 -5.23
CA ALA A 19 -11.32 11.46 -4.05
C ALA A 19 -10.61 12.14 -2.87
N SER A 20 -9.29 11.99 -2.76
CA SER A 20 -8.52 12.67 -1.71
C SER A 20 -8.42 14.20 -1.88
N TYR A 21 -8.56 14.71 -3.10
CA TYR A 21 -8.65 16.15 -3.34
C TYR A 21 -10.05 16.69 -3.01
N GLU A 22 -11.09 15.89 -3.22
CA GLU A 22 -12.46 16.26 -2.89
C GLU A 22 -12.71 16.22 -1.38
N SER A 23 -12.18 15.20 -0.69
CA SER A 23 -12.36 14.96 0.74
C SER A 23 -11.01 14.64 1.42
N PRO A 24 -10.13 15.62 1.60
CA PRO A 24 -8.80 15.38 2.18
C PRO A 24 -8.87 14.97 3.66
N VAL A 25 -9.81 15.52 4.43
CA VAL A 25 -9.99 15.17 5.85
C VAL A 25 -10.41 13.72 5.99
N ASP A 26 -11.43 13.27 5.27
CA ASP A 26 -11.91 11.89 5.30
C ASP A 26 -10.83 10.90 4.88
N THR A 27 -9.99 11.31 3.91
CA THR A 27 -8.84 10.51 3.45
C THR A 27 -7.81 10.34 4.57
N ILE A 28 -7.49 11.42 5.29
CA ILE A 28 -6.54 11.38 6.40
C ILE A 28 -7.14 10.58 7.58
N GLU A 29 -8.38 10.82 7.93
CA GLU A 29 -9.07 10.08 9.00
C GLU A 29 -9.09 8.58 8.69
N THR A 30 -9.47 8.19 7.48
CA THR A 30 -9.51 6.79 7.08
C THR A 30 -8.12 6.16 7.08
N ASN A 31 -7.14 6.79 6.44
CA ASN A 31 -5.85 6.16 6.18
C ASN A 31 -4.89 6.28 7.38
N LEU A 32 -4.83 7.43 8.04
CA LEU A 32 -3.96 7.64 9.19
C LEU A 32 -4.64 7.23 10.49
N VAL A 33 -5.78 7.85 10.83
CA VAL A 33 -6.44 7.59 12.13
C VAL A 33 -6.96 6.15 12.16
N GLY A 34 -7.49 5.63 11.06
CA GLY A 34 -7.86 4.22 10.94
C GLY A 34 -6.68 3.27 11.21
N THR A 35 -5.49 3.57 10.66
CA THR A 35 -4.26 2.81 10.94
C THR A 35 -3.86 2.89 12.42
N VAL A 36 -3.92 4.09 13.02
CA VAL A 36 -3.64 4.27 14.46
C VAL A 36 -4.60 3.47 15.33
N ASN A 37 -5.89 3.43 14.98
CA ASN A 37 -6.88 2.65 15.71
C ASN A 37 -6.60 1.14 15.66
N ILE A 38 -6.09 0.64 14.51
CA ILE A 38 -5.63 -0.75 14.40
C ILE A 38 -4.41 -0.99 15.29
N LEU A 39 -3.42 -0.10 15.26
CA LEU A 39 -2.23 -0.20 16.10
C LEU A 39 -2.56 -0.19 17.60
N GLU A 40 -3.47 0.69 18.03
CA GLU A 40 -3.99 0.68 19.40
C GLU A 40 -4.71 -0.63 19.74
N SER A 41 -5.49 -1.17 18.82
CA SER A 41 -6.15 -2.45 19.03
C SER A 41 -5.16 -3.60 19.17
N LEU A 42 -4.08 -3.59 18.36
CA LEU A 42 -2.99 -4.58 18.48
C LEU A 42 -2.29 -4.47 19.83
N ARG A 43 -2.05 -3.27 20.33
CA ARG A 43 -1.40 -3.01 21.62
C ARG A 43 -2.19 -3.58 22.82
N MET A 44 -3.49 -3.79 22.65
CA MET A 44 -4.39 -4.34 23.66
C MET A 44 -4.56 -5.87 23.56
N LEU A 45 -3.91 -6.53 22.62
CA LEU A 45 -3.95 -7.99 22.49
C LEU A 45 -2.96 -8.63 23.49
N GLU A 46 -3.41 -9.72 24.10
CA GLU A 46 -2.57 -10.50 25.04
C GLU A 46 -1.89 -11.70 24.34
N LYS A 47 -2.31 -12.01 23.12
CA LYS A 47 -1.85 -13.13 22.32
C LYS A 47 -0.84 -12.66 21.27
N ASP A 48 0.08 -13.54 20.90
CA ASP A 48 0.98 -13.32 19.76
C ASP A 48 0.19 -13.10 18.48
N VAL A 49 0.51 -12.02 17.76
CA VAL A 49 -0.10 -11.64 16.50
C VAL A 49 0.93 -11.14 15.50
N VAL A 50 0.79 -11.56 14.26
CA VAL A 50 1.53 -11.01 13.12
C VAL A 50 0.63 -10.06 12.37
N SER A 51 1.06 -8.81 12.20
CA SER A 51 0.31 -7.78 11.49
C SER A 51 1.03 -7.35 10.22
N ILE A 52 0.37 -7.43 9.07
CA ILE A 52 0.83 -6.90 7.80
C ILE A 52 0.07 -5.60 7.53
N MET A 53 0.81 -4.49 7.51
CA MET A 53 0.28 -3.14 7.32
C MET A 53 0.52 -2.72 5.88
N ILE A 54 -0.57 -2.62 5.10
CA ILE A 54 -0.49 -2.32 3.67
C ILE A 54 -0.52 -0.81 3.45
N THR A 55 0.60 -0.25 2.99
CA THR A 55 0.73 1.15 2.62
C THR A 55 0.66 1.31 1.09
N SER A 56 1.65 1.90 0.43
CA SER A 56 1.66 2.11 -1.02
C SER A 56 3.06 2.53 -1.47
N ASP A 57 3.39 2.32 -2.74
CA ASP A 57 4.55 2.93 -3.40
C ASP A 57 4.52 4.48 -3.40
N LYS A 58 3.34 5.07 -3.20
CA LYS A 58 3.14 6.53 -3.16
C LYS A 58 3.55 7.19 -1.84
N VAL A 59 4.02 6.41 -0.87
CA VAL A 59 4.58 6.94 0.39
C VAL A 59 5.88 7.72 0.21
N TYR A 60 6.58 7.51 -0.90
CA TYR A 60 7.87 8.15 -1.16
C TYR A 60 7.74 9.63 -1.55
N ASP A 61 8.71 10.43 -1.16
CA ASP A 61 8.92 11.78 -1.69
C ASP A 61 9.43 11.66 -3.14
N ASN A 62 8.50 11.58 -4.09
CA ASN A 62 8.82 11.37 -5.49
C ASN A 62 9.48 12.60 -6.10
N VAL A 63 10.79 12.52 -6.32
CA VAL A 63 11.63 13.57 -6.91
C VAL A 63 11.82 13.40 -8.43
N GLY A 64 11.21 12.37 -9.03
CA GLY A 64 11.21 12.16 -10.49
C GLY A 64 12.56 11.70 -11.07
N TRP A 65 13.40 11.03 -10.27
CA TRP A 65 14.66 10.47 -10.76
C TRP A 65 14.43 9.16 -11.54
N VAL A 66 15.48 8.66 -12.18
CA VAL A 66 15.41 7.44 -13.04
C VAL A 66 15.52 6.13 -12.27
N TRP A 67 15.85 6.20 -10.99
CA TRP A 67 16.08 5.03 -10.14
C TRP A 67 14.77 4.61 -9.44
N GLY A 68 14.61 3.30 -9.21
CA GLY A 68 13.57 2.79 -8.33
C GLY A 68 13.80 3.24 -6.88
N TYR A 69 12.72 3.48 -6.14
CA TYR A 69 12.78 3.81 -4.71
C TYR A 69 13.11 2.58 -3.88
N ARG A 70 13.95 2.79 -2.86
CA ARG A 70 14.33 1.78 -1.87
C ARG A 70 13.52 2.01 -0.60
N GLU A 71 13.44 0.99 0.23
CA GLU A 71 12.70 1.05 1.49
C GLU A 71 13.25 2.11 2.46
N THR A 72 14.51 2.45 2.34
CA THR A 72 15.21 3.49 3.14
C THR A 72 15.08 4.90 2.58
N ASP A 73 14.49 5.07 1.39
CA ASP A 73 14.33 6.39 0.79
C ASP A 73 13.27 7.21 1.52
N LYS A 74 13.37 8.53 1.41
CA LYS A 74 12.57 9.49 2.15
C LYS A 74 11.08 9.32 1.88
N LEU A 75 10.31 9.24 2.95
CA LEU A 75 8.84 9.30 2.89
C LEU A 75 8.37 10.73 2.62
N GLY A 76 7.22 10.85 1.95
CA GLY A 76 6.62 12.13 1.62
C GLY A 76 5.19 11.98 1.13
N GLY A 77 4.86 12.67 0.05
CA GLY A 77 3.56 12.62 -0.61
C GLY A 77 3.14 14.02 -1.06
N LYS A 78 2.91 14.17 -2.38
CA LYS A 78 2.58 15.48 -2.98
C LYS A 78 1.08 15.73 -3.08
N ASP A 79 0.25 14.73 -2.85
CA ASP A 79 -1.19 14.82 -2.83
C ASP A 79 -1.74 14.27 -1.50
N PRO A 80 -3.01 14.58 -1.14
CA PRO A 80 -3.56 14.18 0.17
C PRO A 80 -3.57 12.67 0.40
N TYR A 81 -3.80 11.86 -0.65
CA TYR A 81 -3.74 10.40 -0.56
C TYR A 81 -2.33 9.92 -0.24
N SER A 82 -1.35 10.34 -1.05
CA SER A 82 0.06 9.95 -0.87
C SER A 82 0.58 10.38 0.50
N ALA A 83 0.25 11.61 0.90
CA ALA A 83 0.59 12.13 2.23
C ALA A 83 -0.05 11.30 3.35
N SER A 84 -1.34 10.93 3.23
CA SER A 84 -2.03 10.11 4.24
C SER A 84 -1.38 8.73 4.42
N LYS A 85 -0.93 8.12 3.33
CA LYS A 85 -0.20 6.84 3.38
C LYS A 85 1.19 6.97 3.98
N GLY A 86 1.93 8.05 3.66
CA GLY A 86 3.21 8.36 4.30
C GLY A 86 3.08 8.63 5.80
N MET A 87 2.06 9.41 6.21
CA MET A 87 1.75 9.65 7.63
C MET A 87 1.37 8.36 8.36
N ALA A 88 0.56 7.49 7.75
CA ALA A 88 0.21 6.19 8.32
C ALA A 88 1.47 5.34 8.56
N GLU A 89 2.39 5.32 7.62
CA GLU A 89 3.64 4.58 7.76
C GLU A 89 4.56 5.14 8.86
N LEU A 90 4.65 6.47 8.96
CA LEU A 90 5.35 7.12 10.09
C LEU A 90 4.72 6.76 11.44
N ALA A 91 3.38 6.69 11.52
CA ALA A 91 2.68 6.23 12.71
C ALA A 91 3.03 4.77 13.04
N ILE A 92 3.04 3.87 12.03
CA ILE A 92 3.44 2.46 12.23
C ILE A 92 4.86 2.38 12.79
N HIS A 93 5.83 3.07 12.18
CA HIS A 93 7.22 3.08 12.68
C HIS A 93 7.32 3.62 14.11
N SER A 94 6.55 4.66 14.45
CA SER A 94 6.50 5.20 15.81
C SER A 94 5.99 4.15 16.81
N TYR A 95 4.91 3.43 16.45
CA TYR A 95 4.34 2.38 17.31
C TYR A 95 5.31 1.19 17.48
N VAL A 96 5.93 0.75 16.38
CA VAL A 96 6.94 -0.32 16.43
C VAL A 96 8.05 0.03 17.41
N LYS A 97 8.60 1.24 17.30
CA LYS A 97 9.71 1.67 18.17
C LYS A 97 9.30 1.92 19.62
N SER A 98 8.07 2.39 19.84
CA SER A 98 7.63 2.84 21.17
C SER A 98 6.93 1.76 21.99
N PHE A 99 6.17 0.88 21.32
CA PHE A 99 5.27 -0.06 21.99
C PHE A 99 5.48 -1.52 21.59
N PHE A 100 6.03 -1.79 20.41
CA PHE A 100 6.23 -3.14 19.89
C PHE A 100 7.73 -3.47 19.79
N SER A 101 8.53 -3.02 20.77
CA SER A 101 9.96 -3.32 20.77
C SER A 101 10.19 -4.83 20.86
N PHE A 102 11.19 -5.29 20.12
CA PHE A 102 11.48 -6.69 19.86
C PHE A 102 11.56 -7.60 21.09
N GLU A 103 12.07 -7.08 22.21
CA GLU A 103 12.37 -7.88 23.41
C GLU A 103 11.13 -8.20 24.26
N ASN A 104 10.03 -7.43 24.12
CA ASN A 104 8.88 -7.50 25.04
C ASN A 104 7.53 -7.39 24.33
N THR A 105 7.43 -7.76 23.06
CA THR A 105 6.17 -7.64 22.33
C THR A 105 5.63 -8.97 21.84
N ASN A 106 4.33 -9.16 21.98
CA ASN A 106 3.54 -10.20 21.33
C ASN A 106 3.08 -9.77 19.91
N VAL A 107 3.40 -8.54 19.46
CA VAL A 107 3.00 -8.00 18.16
C VAL A 107 4.20 -7.94 17.22
N LYS A 108 4.11 -8.64 16.09
CA LYS A 108 5.09 -8.55 15.00
C LYS A 108 4.48 -7.82 13.82
N VAL A 109 5.15 -6.80 13.32
CA VAL A 109 4.64 -5.92 12.26
C VAL A 109 5.54 -5.99 11.04
N GLY A 110 4.95 -6.19 9.85
CA GLY A 110 5.60 -5.98 8.56
C GLY A 110 4.85 -4.90 7.77
N ILE A 111 5.60 -4.02 7.11
CA ILE A 111 5.03 -2.94 6.31
C ILE A 111 5.22 -3.28 4.84
N THR A 112 4.17 -3.11 4.03
CA THR A 112 4.23 -3.45 2.61
C THR A 112 3.87 -2.26 1.73
N ARG A 113 4.67 -2.04 0.69
CA ARG A 113 4.51 -0.98 -0.30
C ARG A 113 4.36 -1.63 -1.67
N ALA A 114 3.16 -1.67 -2.20
CA ALA A 114 2.92 -2.17 -3.55
C ALA A 114 2.61 -1.02 -4.51
N GLY A 115 3.08 -1.16 -5.74
CA GLY A 115 2.76 -0.28 -6.85
C GLY A 115 1.37 -0.55 -7.44
N ASN A 116 1.20 -0.23 -8.73
CA ASN A 116 -0.07 -0.41 -9.41
C ASN A 116 -0.37 -1.91 -9.62
N VAL A 117 -1.48 -2.37 -9.05
CA VAL A 117 -1.96 -3.74 -9.22
C VAL A 117 -3.15 -3.79 -10.17
N ILE A 118 -3.23 -4.86 -10.96
CA ILE A 118 -4.33 -5.16 -11.88
C ILE A 118 -4.95 -6.48 -11.45
N GLY A 119 -6.27 -6.51 -11.36
CA GLY A 119 -7.03 -7.72 -11.02
C GLY A 119 -8.50 -7.57 -11.31
N GLY A 120 -9.24 -8.67 -11.30
CA GLY A 120 -10.68 -8.67 -11.52
C GLY A 120 -11.45 -8.01 -10.36
N GLY A 121 -12.62 -7.45 -10.68
CA GLY A 121 -13.55 -6.89 -9.68
C GLY A 121 -13.31 -5.44 -9.27
N ASP A 122 -12.23 -4.80 -9.69
CA ASP A 122 -12.01 -3.37 -9.49
C ASP A 122 -12.76 -2.57 -10.59
N TRP A 123 -13.78 -1.83 -10.20
CA TRP A 123 -14.57 -0.95 -11.06
C TRP A 123 -14.55 0.50 -10.60
N ALA A 124 -13.58 0.85 -9.73
CA ALA A 124 -13.45 2.21 -9.25
C ALA A 124 -13.20 3.20 -10.41
N VAL A 125 -13.68 4.43 -10.22
CA VAL A 125 -13.47 5.52 -11.19
C VAL A 125 -11.99 5.95 -11.19
N ASP A 126 -11.54 6.53 -12.30
CA ASP A 126 -10.16 7.01 -12.49
C ASP A 126 -9.08 5.92 -12.38
N ARG A 127 -9.47 4.69 -12.61
CA ARG A 127 -8.57 3.54 -12.78
C ARG A 127 -8.45 3.23 -14.27
N ILE A 128 -7.24 3.25 -14.82
CA ILE A 128 -7.01 3.14 -16.27
C ILE A 128 -7.66 1.88 -16.87
N VAL A 129 -7.48 0.71 -16.28
CA VAL A 129 -8.03 -0.54 -16.82
C VAL A 129 -9.56 -0.56 -16.77
N PRO A 130 -10.23 -0.31 -15.61
CA PRO A 130 -11.68 -0.19 -15.56
C PRO A 130 -12.26 0.87 -16.51
N ASP A 131 -11.63 2.03 -16.63
CA ASP A 131 -12.12 3.11 -17.50
C ASP A 131 -11.99 2.73 -18.97
N CYS A 132 -10.91 2.08 -19.40
CA CYS A 132 -10.77 1.51 -20.73
C CYS A 132 -11.86 0.47 -21.00
N MET A 133 -12.03 -0.51 -20.12
CA MET A 133 -13.01 -1.58 -20.29
C MET A 133 -14.45 -1.05 -20.37
N LYS A 134 -14.81 -0.08 -19.50
CA LYS A 134 -16.13 0.59 -19.57
C LYS A 134 -16.36 1.32 -20.88
N SER A 135 -15.37 2.06 -21.37
CA SER A 135 -15.48 2.84 -22.60
C SER A 135 -15.58 1.93 -23.82
N TRP A 136 -14.69 0.94 -23.92
CA TRP A 136 -14.69 0.00 -25.05
C TRP A 136 -15.94 -0.87 -25.11
N SER A 137 -16.48 -1.30 -23.97
CA SER A 137 -17.75 -2.05 -23.94
C SER A 137 -18.94 -1.23 -24.48
N GLN A 138 -18.81 0.09 -24.52
CA GLN A 138 -19.81 1.02 -25.06
C GLN A 138 -19.43 1.58 -26.44
N ASN A 139 -18.38 1.06 -27.08
CA ASN A 139 -17.80 1.59 -28.33
C ASN A 139 -17.43 3.09 -28.23
N LYS A 140 -16.97 3.53 -27.07
CA LYS A 140 -16.53 4.90 -26.83
C LYS A 140 -15.00 5.01 -26.85
N ILE A 141 -14.53 6.20 -27.25
CA ILE A 141 -13.11 6.55 -27.19
C ILE A 141 -12.70 6.73 -25.72
N VAL A 142 -11.54 6.23 -25.38
CA VAL A 142 -10.90 6.45 -24.07
C VAL A 142 -9.99 7.66 -24.16
N GLU A 143 -10.21 8.64 -23.30
CA GLU A 143 -9.32 9.80 -23.19
C GLU A 143 -8.20 9.49 -22.20
N ILE A 144 -6.95 9.53 -22.66
CA ILE A 144 -5.77 9.24 -21.84
C ILE A 144 -5.05 10.54 -21.48
N ARG A 145 -5.06 10.88 -20.20
CA ARG A 145 -4.48 12.12 -19.69
C ARG A 145 -2.95 12.17 -19.79
N ASN A 146 -2.27 11.05 -19.54
CA ASN A 146 -0.81 10.98 -19.55
C ASN A 146 -0.31 9.62 -20.08
N PRO A 147 -0.27 9.46 -21.42
CA PRO A 147 0.09 8.18 -22.06
C PRO A 147 1.54 7.74 -21.80
N ASN A 148 2.44 8.70 -21.57
CA ASN A 148 3.86 8.41 -21.36
C ASN A 148 4.24 8.18 -19.89
N ALA A 149 3.29 8.27 -18.96
CA ALA A 149 3.56 7.97 -17.57
C ALA A 149 3.82 6.48 -17.39
N THR A 150 4.95 6.14 -16.79
CA THR A 150 5.31 4.76 -16.46
C THR A 150 4.74 4.35 -15.10
N ARG A 151 4.44 3.05 -14.95
CA ARG A 151 3.94 2.47 -13.71
C ARG A 151 4.48 1.06 -13.53
N PRO A 152 4.74 0.62 -12.30
CA PRO A 152 5.16 -0.74 -11.98
C PRO A 152 3.93 -1.67 -11.97
N TRP A 153 3.39 -1.96 -13.18
CA TRP A 153 2.21 -2.82 -13.32
C TRP A 153 2.52 -4.25 -12.85
N GLN A 154 1.64 -4.80 -12.02
CA GLN A 154 1.73 -6.18 -11.55
C GLN A 154 0.35 -6.79 -11.37
N HIS A 155 0.26 -8.11 -11.44
CA HIS A 155 -0.97 -8.80 -11.14
C HIS A 155 -1.26 -8.77 -9.64
N VAL A 156 -2.53 -8.62 -9.26
CA VAL A 156 -2.92 -8.47 -7.83
C VAL A 156 -2.48 -9.65 -6.95
N LEU A 157 -2.37 -10.86 -7.51
CA LEU A 157 -1.92 -12.04 -6.77
C LEU A 157 -0.43 -11.98 -6.38
N ASP A 158 0.40 -11.23 -7.11
CA ASP A 158 1.84 -11.13 -6.79
C ASP A 158 2.07 -10.48 -5.43
N PRO A 159 1.59 -9.24 -5.16
CA PRO A 159 1.74 -8.64 -3.85
C PRO A 159 0.96 -9.39 -2.77
N LEU A 160 -0.23 -9.93 -3.07
CA LEU A 160 -0.99 -10.71 -2.08
C LEU A 160 -0.23 -11.96 -1.63
N TYR A 161 0.40 -12.68 -2.57
CA TYR A 161 1.28 -13.81 -2.22
C TYR A 161 2.47 -13.34 -1.37
N GLY A 162 3.10 -12.21 -1.76
CA GLY A 162 4.19 -11.61 -0.99
C GLY A 162 3.79 -11.25 0.45
N TYR A 163 2.57 -10.73 0.66
CA TYR A 163 2.04 -10.41 2.00
C TYR A 163 1.88 -11.66 2.85
N LEU A 164 1.39 -12.76 2.27
CA LEU A 164 1.28 -14.04 2.97
C LEU A 164 2.64 -14.61 3.34
N VAL A 165 3.61 -14.56 2.41
CA VAL A 165 4.98 -15.00 2.66
C VAL A 165 5.65 -14.16 3.75
N LEU A 166 5.49 -12.83 3.73
CA LEU A 166 6.01 -11.96 4.78
C LEU A 166 5.37 -12.29 6.14
N GLY A 167 4.06 -12.51 6.16
CA GLY A 167 3.35 -12.93 7.37
C GLY A 167 3.91 -14.23 7.94
N GLU A 168 4.11 -15.25 7.12
CA GLU A 168 4.73 -16.51 7.56
C GLU A 168 6.15 -16.29 8.07
N LYS A 169 6.98 -15.55 7.33
CA LYS A 169 8.38 -15.29 7.72
C LYS A 169 8.49 -14.54 9.03
N LEU A 170 7.64 -13.56 9.29
CA LEU A 170 7.61 -12.80 10.56
C LEU A 170 7.36 -13.70 11.79
N THR A 171 6.74 -14.87 11.62
CA THR A 171 6.60 -15.82 12.74
C THR A 171 7.93 -16.42 13.19
N LYS A 172 8.92 -16.49 12.29
CA LYS A 172 10.18 -17.23 12.46
C LYS A 172 11.42 -16.33 12.48
N SER A 173 11.32 -15.13 11.88
CA SER A 173 12.44 -14.24 11.57
C SER A 173 12.21 -12.88 12.21
N PRO A 174 12.73 -12.71 13.43
CA PRO A 174 12.54 -11.49 14.22
C PRO A 174 13.12 -10.24 13.55
N GLU A 175 14.17 -10.37 12.78
CA GLU A 175 14.84 -9.28 12.06
C GLU A 175 13.97 -8.59 11.01
N LEU A 176 12.86 -9.24 10.61
CA LEU A 176 11.90 -8.66 9.67
C LEU A 176 10.90 -7.71 10.35
N HIS A 177 10.85 -7.71 11.68
CA HIS A 177 9.89 -6.94 12.45
C HIS A 177 10.14 -5.43 12.34
N GLY A 178 9.09 -4.70 12.00
CA GLY A 178 9.12 -3.25 11.88
C GLY A 178 9.69 -2.71 10.56
N GLU A 179 10.16 -3.60 9.68
CA GLU A 179 10.74 -3.24 8.39
C GLU A 179 9.67 -3.09 7.30
N ALA A 180 9.98 -2.23 6.33
CA ALA A 180 9.16 -2.02 5.15
C ALA A 180 9.72 -2.81 3.95
N TYR A 181 8.82 -3.26 3.06
CA TYR A 181 9.16 -4.06 1.88
C TYR A 181 8.41 -3.56 0.66
N ASN A 182 9.15 -3.31 -0.43
CA ASN A 182 8.58 -2.98 -1.73
C ASN A 182 8.13 -4.26 -2.46
N PHE A 183 6.94 -4.22 -3.04
CA PHE A 183 6.39 -5.26 -3.89
C PHE A 183 6.11 -4.67 -5.28
N GLY A 184 6.82 -5.14 -6.28
CA GLY A 184 6.71 -4.66 -7.64
C GLY A 184 7.41 -5.59 -8.62
N PRO A 185 7.23 -5.37 -9.94
CA PRO A 185 7.96 -6.09 -10.96
C PRO A 185 9.44 -5.73 -10.94
N GLU A 186 10.25 -6.51 -11.65
CA GLU A 186 11.65 -6.17 -11.86
C GLU A 186 11.80 -4.83 -12.59
N ALA A 187 12.91 -4.11 -12.32
CA ALA A 187 13.13 -2.74 -12.80
C ALA A 187 13.05 -2.58 -14.33
N HIS A 188 13.33 -3.63 -15.10
CA HIS A 188 13.23 -3.60 -16.56
C HIS A 188 11.78 -3.72 -17.06
N ASN A 189 10.83 -4.12 -16.23
CA ASN A 189 9.40 -4.21 -16.55
C ASN A 189 8.69 -2.90 -16.22
N ASN A 190 9.17 -1.80 -16.82
CA ASN A 190 8.62 -0.47 -16.60
C ASN A 190 7.87 -0.01 -17.85
N TYR A 191 6.56 -0.24 -17.89
CA TYR A 191 5.69 0.05 -19.01
C TYR A 191 4.96 1.37 -18.82
N SER A 192 4.77 2.10 -19.93
CA SER A 192 3.95 3.29 -19.95
C SER A 192 2.44 2.94 -19.97
N VAL A 193 1.62 3.94 -19.69
CA VAL A 193 0.15 3.81 -19.88
C VAL A 193 -0.19 3.46 -21.32
N ARG A 194 0.54 4.00 -22.31
CA ARG A 194 0.38 3.67 -23.72
C ARG A 194 0.65 2.20 -23.97
N ASP A 195 1.80 1.68 -23.51
CA ASP A 195 2.16 0.27 -23.70
C ASP A 195 1.07 -0.65 -23.14
N LEU A 196 0.51 -0.32 -21.97
CA LEU A 196 -0.56 -1.10 -21.35
C LEU A 196 -1.85 -1.15 -22.21
N ILE A 197 -2.15 -0.09 -22.95
CA ILE A 197 -3.39 0.02 -23.73
C ILE A 197 -3.24 -0.62 -25.11
N GLU A 198 -2.04 -0.58 -25.68
CA GLU A 198 -1.70 -1.15 -26.99
C GLU A 198 -1.48 -2.67 -26.92
N TYR A 199 -1.29 -3.22 -25.73
CA TYR A 199 -1.12 -4.66 -25.48
C TYR A 199 -2.46 -5.40 -25.46
#